data_84f2e61328313bfe3b808f54e6ee0d6d
#
_entry.id   84f2e61328313bfe3b808f54e6ee0d6d
#
_cell.length_a   1.000
_cell.length_b   1.000
_cell.length_c   1.000
_cell.angle_alpha   90.00
_cell.angle_beta   90.00
_cell.angle_gamma   90.00
#
_symmetry.space_group_name_H-M   'P 1'
#
loop_
_entity.id
_entity.type
_entity.pdbx_description
1 polymer ?
#
loop_
_entity_poly.entity_id
_entity_poly.type
_entity_poly.pdbx_seq_one_letter_code
_entity_poly.pdbx_strand_id
1 'polypeptide(L)'
;MKRSALIGLAAGLLSIGAHPRTETAVLAGGCFWGVEAVFEHVKGVREVVSGYAGGRADDANYAAVSAERTGHAEAVRITYDPAVVSYGQLLAIHASVAHDPTQVNRQGPDVGPSYRSAIFPQSSAQERAAEVFLARLRASKAFSRPIATRIEKGRFYAAEPGHQDFVRRNPWHPYVVVHDRPKLAALKRAYPQLWRG
;
A
#
# COMPACT_ATOMS: atom_id res chain seq x y z
N MET A 1 -40.59 55.41 33.50
CA MET A 1 -39.35 54.64 33.58
C MET A 1 -39.54 53.28 32.84
N LYS A 2 -39.09 53.15 31.59
CA LYS A 2 -39.23 51.93 30.81
C LYS A 2 -37.86 51.24 30.74
N ARG A 3 -37.76 50.03 31.31
CA ARG A 3 -36.51 49.20 31.26
C ARG A 3 -36.57 48.31 30.00
N SER A 4 -35.70 48.56 29.04
CA SER A 4 -35.53 47.69 27.89
C SER A 4 -34.57 46.55 28.28
N ALA A 5 -35.04 45.29 28.12
CA ALA A 5 -34.22 44.11 28.31
C ALA A 5 -33.57 43.77 26.96
N LEU A 6 -32.23 43.78 26.92
CA LEU A 6 -31.44 43.23 25.79
C LEU A 6 -31.34 41.71 25.94
N ILE A 7 -31.95 41.01 24.99
CA ILE A 7 -31.78 39.56 24.86
C ILE A 7 -30.52 39.32 23.99
N GLY A 8 -29.44 38.87 24.63
CA GLY A 8 -28.20 38.45 23.94
C GLY A 8 -28.41 37.08 23.28
N LEU A 9 -28.36 37.07 21.96
CA LEU A 9 -28.40 35.83 21.17
C LEU A 9 -26.97 35.23 21.15
N ALA A 10 -26.72 34.19 21.93
CA ALA A 10 -25.47 33.43 21.88
C ALA A 10 -25.49 32.51 20.65
N ALA A 11 -24.73 32.86 19.60
CA ALA A 11 -24.50 32.01 18.47
C ALA A 11 -23.52 30.91 18.87
N GLY A 12 -24.04 29.70 19.12
CA GLY A 12 -23.23 28.51 19.31
C GLY A 12 -22.55 28.10 18.00
N LEU A 13 -21.23 28.26 17.93
CA LEU A 13 -20.41 27.70 16.86
C LEU A 13 -20.39 26.17 17.02
N LEU A 14 -21.21 25.48 16.24
CA LEU A 14 -21.07 24.02 16.02
C LEU A 14 -19.76 23.76 15.30
N SER A 15 -18.73 23.36 16.01
CA SER A 15 -17.51 22.76 15.42
C SER A 15 -17.91 21.46 14.71
N ILE A 16 -18.11 21.52 13.39
CA ILE A 16 -18.22 20.33 12.56
C ILE A 16 -16.82 19.69 12.58
N GLY A 17 -16.64 18.70 13.44
CA GLY A 17 -15.42 17.89 13.48
C GLY A 17 -15.20 17.27 12.10
N ALA A 18 -14.18 17.74 11.38
CA ALA A 18 -13.78 17.12 10.12
C ALA A 18 -13.36 15.67 10.41
N HIS A 19 -14.16 14.72 9.96
CA HIS A 19 -13.76 13.32 10.00
C HIS A 19 -12.43 13.19 9.24
N PRO A 20 -11.41 12.51 9.78
CA PRO A 20 -10.15 12.32 9.08
C PRO A 20 -10.46 11.62 7.75
N ARG A 21 -10.18 12.34 6.66
CA ARG A 21 -10.38 11.82 5.30
C ARG A 21 -9.37 10.71 5.09
N THR A 22 -9.82 9.48 4.89
CA THR A 22 -8.96 8.36 4.50
C THR A 22 -9.07 8.09 3.00
N GLU A 23 -7.97 7.64 2.42
CA GLU A 23 -7.90 7.17 1.05
C GLU A 23 -7.38 5.74 1.03
N THR A 24 -7.56 5.04 -0.10
CA THR A 24 -7.04 3.69 -0.29
C THR A 24 -6.08 3.66 -1.47
N ALA A 25 -5.02 2.84 -1.35
CA ALA A 25 -4.11 2.48 -2.43
C ALA A 25 -4.05 0.94 -2.55
N VAL A 26 -3.88 0.41 -3.76
CA VAL A 26 -3.66 -1.02 -3.99
C VAL A 26 -2.38 -1.21 -4.77
N LEU A 27 -1.43 -1.96 -4.17
CA LEU A 27 -0.06 -2.11 -4.66
C LEU A 27 0.34 -3.59 -4.63
N ALA A 28 1.04 -4.05 -5.66
CA ALA A 28 1.57 -5.41 -5.80
C ALA A 28 3.07 -5.40 -6.09
N GLY A 29 3.83 -6.28 -5.46
CA GLY A 29 5.29 -6.34 -5.64
C GLY A 29 5.93 -7.45 -4.83
N GLY A 30 5.71 -8.71 -5.23
CA GLY A 30 6.18 -9.90 -4.53
C GLY A 30 5.22 -10.39 -3.45
N CYS A 31 5.71 -11.27 -2.58
CA CYS A 31 4.93 -11.81 -1.49
C CYS A 31 4.30 -10.70 -0.64
N PHE A 32 2.98 -10.74 -0.52
CA PHE A 32 2.20 -9.71 0.19
C PHE A 32 2.52 -9.61 1.69
N TRP A 33 3.03 -10.66 2.35
CA TRP A 33 3.41 -10.61 3.76
C TRP A 33 4.42 -9.49 4.07
N GLY A 34 5.49 -9.42 3.26
CA GLY A 34 6.52 -8.41 3.44
C GLY A 34 6.07 -7.02 3.00
N VAL A 35 5.21 -6.94 1.97
CA VAL A 35 4.64 -5.66 1.52
C VAL A 35 3.67 -5.11 2.57
N GLU A 36 2.79 -5.96 3.13
CA GLU A 36 1.90 -5.62 4.24
C GLU A 36 2.71 -5.07 5.43
N ALA A 37 3.70 -5.83 5.91
CA ALA A 37 4.53 -5.44 7.04
C ALA A 37 5.23 -4.08 6.83
N VAL A 38 5.74 -3.80 5.62
CA VAL A 38 6.35 -2.50 5.31
C VAL A 38 5.34 -1.38 5.52
N PHE A 39 4.13 -1.49 4.96
CA PHE A 39 3.14 -0.42 5.04
C PHE A 39 2.48 -0.31 6.42
N GLU A 40 2.36 -1.39 7.17
CA GLU A 40 1.92 -1.35 8.58
C GLU A 40 2.83 -0.46 9.45
N HIS A 41 4.12 -0.37 9.10
CA HIS A 41 5.10 0.45 9.82
C HIS A 41 5.23 1.87 9.27
N VAL A 42 4.30 2.34 8.42
CA VAL A 42 4.29 3.71 7.90
C VAL A 42 3.33 4.59 8.70
N LYS A 43 3.80 5.72 9.24
CA LYS A 43 2.95 6.74 9.87
C LYS A 43 1.91 7.24 8.87
N GLY A 44 0.66 7.40 9.32
CA GLY A 44 -0.46 7.79 8.48
C GLY A 44 -1.19 6.63 7.83
N VAL A 45 -0.60 5.43 7.75
CA VAL A 45 -1.32 4.22 7.37
C VAL A 45 -2.18 3.76 8.54
N ARG A 46 -3.45 3.49 8.27
CA ARG A 46 -4.45 3.07 9.26
C ARG A 46 -4.65 1.56 9.26
N GLU A 47 -4.67 0.98 8.08
CA GLU A 47 -4.91 -0.44 7.87
C GLU A 47 -4.18 -0.91 6.61
N VAL A 48 -3.66 -2.11 6.63
CA VAL A 48 -3.16 -2.82 5.44
C VAL A 48 -3.83 -4.18 5.41
N VAL A 49 -4.29 -4.60 4.24
CA VAL A 49 -4.93 -5.90 4.04
C VAL A 49 -4.23 -6.60 2.91
N SER A 50 -3.66 -7.78 3.16
CA SER A 50 -3.12 -8.67 2.14
C SER A 50 -4.24 -9.26 1.28
N GLY A 51 -4.00 -9.42 -0.02
CA GLY A 51 -5.02 -9.93 -0.94
C GLY A 51 -4.55 -10.11 -2.36
N TYR A 52 -5.50 -10.16 -3.27
CA TYR A 52 -5.30 -10.46 -4.68
C TYR A 52 -5.93 -9.39 -5.54
N ALA A 53 -5.25 -8.96 -6.61
CA ALA A 53 -5.77 -7.94 -7.52
C ALA A 53 -5.50 -8.29 -8.99
N GLY A 54 -6.42 -7.88 -9.87
CA GLY A 54 -6.27 -8.00 -11.32
C GLY A 54 -6.95 -9.22 -11.95
N GLY A 55 -7.31 -10.24 -11.18
CA GLY A 55 -8.02 -11.44 -11.63
C GLY A 55 -9.53 -11.40 -11.40
N ARG A 56 -10.17 -12.57 -11.46
CA ARG A 56 -11.62 -12.75 -11.30
C ARG A 56 -11.98 -13.10 -9.86
N ALA A 57 -13.23 -12.83 -9.48
CA ALA A 57 -13.71 -13.07 -8.10
C ALA A 57 -13.69 -14.56 -7.71
N ASP A 58 -13.96 -15.46 -8.65
CA ASP A 58 -14.09 -16.89 -8.45
C ASP A 58 -12.75 -17.61 -8.22
N ASP A 59 -11.64 -17.00 -8.62
CA ASP A 59 -10.28 -17.53 -8.44
C ASP A 59 -9.40 -16.69 -7.46
N ALA A 60 -10.02 -15.76 -6.73
CA ALA A 60 -9.37 -14.91 -5.73
C ALA A 60 -9.17 -15.65 -4.39
N ASN A 61 -8.36 -16.70 -4.40
CA ASN A 61 -7.98 -17.50 -3.23
C ASN A 61 -6.54 -18.00 -3.37
N TYR A 62 -5.91 -18.32 -2.22
CA TYR A 62 -4.50 -18.67 -2.20
C TYR A 62 -4.16 -19.90 -3.06
N ALA A 63 -4.99 -20.94 -3.02
CA ALA A 63 -4.74 -22.17 -3.77
C ALA A 63 -4.72 -21.92 -5.29
N ALA A 64 -5.63 -21.08 -5.79
CA ALA A 64 -5.70 -20.75 -7.21
C ALA A 64 -4.55 -19.79 -7.61
N VAL A 65 -4.29 -18.76 -6.83
CA VAL A 65 -3.26 -17.74 -7.15
C VAL A 65 -1.86 -18.34 -7.08
N SER A 66 -1.54 -19.12 -6.04
CA SER A 66 -0.23 -19.79 -5.89
C SER A 66 0.04 -20.87 -6.95
N ALA A 67 -1.01 -21.36 -7.64
CA ALA A 67 -0.87 -22.23 -8.79
C ALA A 67 -0.44 -21.48 -10.07
N GLU A 68 -0.28 -20.15 -10.02
CA GLU A 68 0.18 -19.25 -11.10
C GLU A 68 -0.68 -19.32 -12.38
N ARG A 69 -1.99 -19.64 -12.27
CA ARG A 69 -2.91 -19.82 -13.39
C ARG A 69 -4.02 -18.78 -13.43
N THR A 70 -4.02 -17.83 -12.49
CA THR A 70 -5.00 -16.74 -12.42
C THR A 70 -4.42 -15.44 -13.00
N GLY A 71 -5.29 -14.45 -13.22
CA GLY A 71 -4.87 -13.10 -13.56
C GLY A 71 -4.45 -12.26 -12.34
N HIS A 72 -4.49 -12.83 -11.14
CA HIS A 72 -4.18 -12.12 -9.90
C HIS A 72 -2.69 -11.85 -9.70
N ALA A 73 -2.40 -10.68 -9.08
CA ALA A 73 -1.16 -10.45 -8.34
C ALA A 73 -1.47 -10.55 -6.85
N GLU A 74 -0.50 -11.04 -6.06
CA GLU A 74 -0.46 -10.78 -4.63
C GLU A 74 -0.29 -9.28 -4.42
N ALA A 75 -1.20 -8.68 -3.67
CA ALA A 75 -1.31 -7.24 -3.50
C ALA A 75 -1.69 -6.89 -2.07
N VAL A 76 -1.47 -5.63 -1.71
CA VAL A 76 -1.97 -5.07 -0.46
C VAL A 76 -2.91 -3.91 -0.75
N ARG A 77 -4.01 -3.81 0.01
CA ARG A 77 -4.86 -2.62 0.08
C ARG A 77 -4.46 -1.83 1.32
N ILE A 78 -4.04 -0.60 1.11
CA ILE A 78 -3.55 0.32 2.14
C ILE A 78 -4.60 1.40 2.35
N THR A 79 -5.17 1.49 3.56
CA THR A 79 -5.99 2.60 4.00
C THR A 79 -5.12 3.62 4.73
N TYR A 80 -5.07 4.86 4.28
CA TYR A 80 -4.15 5.87 4.80
C TYR A 80 -4.80 7.25 4.96
N ASP A 81 -4.18 8.08 5.80
CA ASP A 81 -4.52 9.48 6.00
C ASP A 81 -3.64 10.35 5.07
N PRO A 82 -4.20 10.96 4.01
CA PRO A 82 -3.43 11.73 3.05
C PRO A 82 -2.84 13.03 3.63
N ALA A 83 -3.30 13.47 4.81
CA ALA A 83 -2.70 14.61 5.52
C ALA A 83 -1.38 14.24 6.22
N VAL A 84 -1.12 12.94 6.47
CA VAL A 84 0.08 12.44 7.16
C VAL A 84 1.06 11.79 6.18
N VAL A 85 0.57 10.99 5.24
CA VAL A 85 1.37 10.34 4.19
C VAL A 85 0.65 10.44 2.86
N SER A 86 1.32 10.97 1.85
CA SER A 86 0.74 11.14 0.51
C SER A 86 0.81 9.84 -0.30
N TYR A 87 -0.06 9.72 -1.31
CA TYR A 87 0.00 8.61 -2.28
C TYR A 87 1.37 8.49 -2.97
N GLY A 88 1.99 9.64 -3.32
CA GLY A 88 3.33 9.65 -3.92
C GLY A 88 4.42 9.10 -2.99
N GLN A 89 4.30 9.33 -1.66
CA GLN A 89 5.21 8.72 -0.68
C GLN A 89 4.98 7.22 -0.55
N LEU A 90 3.74 6.74 -0.61
CA LEU A 90 3.45 5.30 -0.65
C LEU A 90 4.08 4.64 -1.89
N LEU A 91 3.96 5.27 -3.08
CA LEU A 91 4.61 4.79 -4.29
C LEU A 91 6.14 4.78 -4.18
N ALA A 92 6.73 5.80 -3.55
CA ALA A 92 8.17 5.86 -3.33
C ALA A 92 8.65 4.74 -2.40
N ILE A 93 7.95 4.50 -1.27
CA ILE A 93 8.24 3.38 -0.35
C ILE A 93 8.06 2.05 -1.07
N HIS A 94 7.01 1.89 -1.86
CA HIS A 94 6.76 0.68 -2.64
C HIS A 94 7.95 0.36 -3.55
N ALA A 95 8.41 1.31 -4.35
CA ALA A 95 9.48 1.10 -5.34
C ALA A 95 10.90 1.03 -4.76
N SER A 96 11.13 1.52 -3.52
CA SER A 96 12.49 1.61 -2.95
C SER A 96 12.73 0.71 -1.75
N VAL A 97 11.65 0.20 -1.12
CA VAL A 97 11.73 -0.59 0.13
C VAL A 97 10.95 -1.90 0.02
N ALA A 98 9.67 -1.82 -0.39
CA ALA A 98 8.80 -2.99 -0.34
C ALA A 98 9.22 -4.06 -1.37
N HIS A 99 9.69 -3.65 -2.55
CA HIS A 99 10.13 -4.57 -3.60
C HIS A 99 11.16 -3.94 -4.55
N ASP A 100 11.74 -4.76 -5.43
CA ASP A 100 12.57 -4.32 -6.56
C ASP A 100 11.68 -4.11 -7.80
N PRO A 101 11.46 -2.86 -8.24
CA PRO A 101 10.55 -2.55 -9.35
C PRO A 101 11.06 -2.98 -10.73
N THR A 102 12.24 -3.60 -10.81
CA THR A 102 12.87 -4.06 -12.07
C THR A 102 12.65 -5.54 -12.33
N GLN A 103 12.11 -6.29 -11.35
CA GLN A 103 11.90 -7.73 -11.52
C GLN A 103 10.58 -8.00 -12.25
N VAL A 104 10.65 -8.88 -13.25
CA VAL A 104 9.50 -9.26 -14.09
C VAL A 104 8.96 -10.59 -13.61
N ASN A 105 7.68 -10.63 -13.25
CA ASN A 105 6.98 -11.83 -12.78
C ASN A 105 7.75 -12.62 -11.72
N ARG A 106 8.40 -11.90 -10.83
CA ARG A 106 9.09 -12.46 -9.65
C ARG A 106 9.45 -11.38 -8.67
N GLN A 107 9.77 -11.78 -7.44
CA GLN A 107 10.40 -10.90 -6.46
C GLN A 107 11.28 -11.73 -5.52
N GLY A 108 12.61 -11.53 -5.63
CA GLY A 108 13.57 -12.33 -4.87
C GLY A 108 13.41 -13.83 -5.15
N PRO A 109 13.09 -14.65 -4.14
CA PRO A 109 12.92 -16.11 -4.31
C PRO A 109 11.61 -16.49 -5.01
N ASP A 110 10.59 -15.63 -4.92
CA ASP A 110 9.25 -15.95 -5.41
C ASP A 110 9.17 -15.74 -6.92
N VAL A 111 8.71 -16.74 -7.64
CA VAL A 111 8.69 -16.78 -9.12
C VAL A 111 7.28 -17.09 -9.59
N GLY A 112 6.74 -16.21 -10.42
CA GLY A 112 5.43 -16.36 -11.04
C GLY A 112 4.78 -15.01 -11.29
N PRO A 113 3.77 -14.94 -12.19
CA PRO A 113 3.04 -13.72 -12.49
C PRO A 113 2.25 -13.17 -11.29
N SER A 114 1.96 -13.97 -10.27
CA SER A 114 1.35 -13.49 -9.03
C SER A 114 2.28 -12.54 -8.24
N TYR A 115 3.59 -12.64 -8.42
CA TYR A 115 4.60 -11.79 -7.76
C TYR A 115 5.05 -10.59 -8.59
N ARG A 116 4.31 -10.25 -9.66
CA ARG A 116 4.64 -9.10 -10.52
C ARG A 116 4.51 -7.77 -9.79
N SER A 117 5.27 -6.79 -10.26
CA SER A 117 5.16 -5.41 -9.79
C SER A 117 4.03 -4.68 -10.51
N ALA A 118 3.01 -4.23 -9.76
CA ALA A 118 1.88 -3.49 -10.32
C ALA A 118 1.30 -2.46 -9.33
N ILE A 119 0.70 -1.42 -9.90
CA ILE A 119 -0.08 -0.40 -9.21
C ILE A 119 -1.50 -0.51 -9.74
N PHE A 120 -2.49 -0.61 -8.85
CA PHE A 120 -3.92 -0.64 -9.16
C PHE A 120 -4.59 0.65 -8.67
N PRO A 121 -4.65 1.73 -9.49
CA PRO A 121 -5.19 3.00 -9.06
C PRO A 121 -6.67 2.89 -8.68
N GLN A 122 -7.06 3.52 -7.57
CA GLN A 122 -8.42 3.52 -7.06
C GLN A 122 -9.22 4.75 -7.52
N SER A 123 -8.58 5.65 -8.27
CA SER A 123 -9.19 6.84 -8.88
C SER A 123 -8.36 7.32 -10.07
N SER A 124 -8.97 8.14 -10.94
CA SER A 124 -8.25 8.79 -12.05
C SER A 124 -7.13 9.73 -11.57
N ALA A 125 -7.26 10.29 -10.37
CA ALA A 125 -6.20 11.09 -9.77
C ALA A 125 -4.98 10.23 -9.41
N GLN A 126 -5.20 9.05 -8.82
CA GLN A 126 -4.14 8.09 -8.53
C GLN A 126 -3.51 7.53 -9.80
N GLU A 127 -4.30 7.26 -10.84
CA GLU A 127 -3.79 6.80 -12.15
C GLU A 127 -2.78 7.81 -12.73
N ARG A 128 -3.17 9.09 -12.82
CA ARG A 128 -2.26 10.16 -13.27
C ARG A 128 -1.02 10.31 -12.38
N ALA A 129 -1.20 10.22 -11.06
CA ALA A 129 -0.07 10.31 -10.13
C ALA A 129 0.91 9.14 -10.30
N ALA A 130 0.41 7.92 -10.52
CA ALA A 130 1.21 6.73 -10.80
C ALA A 130 1.96 6.83 -12.13
N GLU A 131 1.32 7.34 -13.19
CA GLU A 131 1.95 7.61 -14.49
C GLU A 131 3.14 8.58 -14.35
N VAL A 132 2.91 9.72 -13.69
CA VAL A 132 3.96 10.72 -13.44
C VAL A 132 5.08 10.13 -12.59
N PHE A 133 4.75 9.37 -11.55
CA PHE A 133 5.73 8.70 -10.70
C PHE A 133 6.61 7.73 -11.50
N LEU A 134 6.01 6.83 -12.27
CA LEU A 134 6.75 5.85 -13.06
C LEU A 134 7.59 6.50 -14.16
N ALA A 135 7.09 7.57 -14.80
CA ALA A 135 7.87 8.33 -15.77
C ALA A 135 9.13 8.95 -15.14
N ARG A 136 9.00 9.57 -13.96
CA ARG A 136 10.13 10.12 -13.18
C ARG A 136 11.10 9.02 -12.74
N LEU A 137 10.57 7.90 -12.25
CA LEU A 137 11.38 6.77 -11.80
C LEU A 137 12.24 6.20 -12.94
N ARG A 138 11.66 6.04 -14.13
CA ARG A 138 12.38 5.61 -15.35
C ARG A 138 13.45 6.62 -15.77
N ALA A 139 13.14 7.92 -15.72
CA ALA A 139 14.06 8.98 -16.08
C ALA A 139 15.22 9.17 -15.08
N SER A 140 15.00 8.83 -13.80
CA SER A 140 15.99 9.02 -12.73
C SER A 140 17.25 8.17 -12.87
N LYS A 141 17.18 7.07 -13.63
CA LYS A 141 18.25 6.06 -13.76
C LYS A 141 18.74 5.50 -12.40
N ALA A 142 17.88 5.55 -11.38
CA ALA A 142 18.18 5.04 -10.04
C ALA A 142 18.35 3.51 -10.01
N PHE A 143 17.85 2.82 -11.03
CA PHE A 143 17.98 1.36 -11.20
C PHE A 143 18.75 1.05 -12.47
N SER A 144 19.61 0.03 -12.41
CA SER A 144 20.43 -0.42 -13.55
C SER A 144 19.63 -1.20 -14.60
N ARG A 145 18.44 -1.70 -14.22
CA ARG A 145 17.53 -2.45 -15.09
C ARG A 145 16.27 -1.64 -15.36
N PRO A 146 15.55 -1.89 -16.47
CA PRO A 146 14.28 -1.24 -16.75
C PRO A 146 13.24 -1.45 -15.66
N ILE A 147 12.42 -0.44 -15.40
CA ILE A 147 11.30 -0.53 -14.46
C ILE A 147 10.20 -1.41 -15.05
N ALA A 148 9.94 -2.53 -14.40
CA ALA A 148 8.93 -3.52 -14.78
C ALA A 148 7.53 -3.19 -14.23
N THR A 149 7.43 -2.31 -13.24
CA THR A 149 6.15 -1.90 -12.62
C THR A 149 5.15 -1.42 -13.66
N ARG A 150 3.94 -1.98 -13.64
CA ARG A 150 2.82 -1.63 -14.52
C ARG A 150 1.71 -0.93 -13.76
N ILE A 151 0.93 -0.11 -14.47
CA ILE A 151 -0.37 0.35 -13.99
C ILE A 151 -1.39 -0.61 -14.58
N GLU A 152 -2.17 -1.25 -13.71
CA GLU A 152 -3.15 -2.25 -14.09
C GLU A 152 -4.53 -1.88 -13.53
N LYS A 153 -5.58 -2.44 -14.13
CA LYS A 153 -6.95 -2.32 -13.65
C LYS A 153 -7.40 -3.65 -13.07
N GLY A 154 -8.26 -3.58 -12.06
CA GLY A 154 -8.82 -4.77 -11.44
C GLY A 154 -9.33 -4.49 -10.04
N ARG A 155 -10.22 -5.38 -9.58
CA ARG A 155 -10.71 -5.35 -8.20
C ARG A 155 -9.69 -5.97 -7.28
N PHE A 156 -9.72 -5.53 -6.02
CA PHE A 156 -9.00 -6.15 -4.92
C PHE A 156 -9.94 -7.09 -4.15
N TYR A 157 -9.42 -8.25 -3.79
CA TYR A 157 -10.07 -9.26 -2.97
C TYR A 157 -9.15 -9.58 -1.79
N ALA A 158 -9.67 -9.53 -0.56
CA ALA A 158 -8.87 -9.83 0.63
C ALA A 158 -8.47 -11.32 0.64
N ALA A 159 -7.24 -11.59 1.02
CA ALA A 159 -6.76 -12.95 1.25
C ALA A 159 -7.33 -13.52 2.55
N GLU A 160 -7.19 -14.82 2.70
CA GLU A 160 -7.66 -15.58 3.85
C GLU A 160 -7.02 -15.07 5.17
N PRO A 161 -7.71 -15.20 6.32
CA PRO A 161 -7.23 -14.67 7.61
C PRO A 161 -5.85 -15.16 8.01
N GLY A 162 -5.44 -16.34 7.52
CA GLY A 162 -4.11 -16.91 7.75
C GLY A 162 -2.97 -16.07 7.21
N HIS A 163 -3.21 -15.25 6.19
CA HIS A 163 -2.22 -14.42 5.52
C HIS A 163 -2.12 -12.99 6.06
N GLN A 164 -3.13 -12.52 6.81
CA GLN A 164 -3.13 -11.18 7.39
C GLN A 164 -2.15 -11.09 8.57
N ASP A 165 -1.44 -9.98 8.71
CA ASP A 165 -0.46 -9.73 9.78
C ASP A 165 0.61 -10.85 9.90
N PHE A 166 0.95 -11.52 8.80
CA PHE A 166 1.74 -12.75 8.87
C PHE A 166 3.11 -12.52 9.50
N VAL A 167 3.81 -11.47 9.12
CA VAL A 167 5.15 -11.12 9.65
C VAL A 167 5.08 -10.85 11.15
N ARG A 168 4.08 -10.11 11.62
CA ARG A 168 3.88 -9.79 13.02
C ARG A 168 3.56 -11.03 13.87
N ARG A 169 2.73 -11.95 13.33
CA ARG A 169 2.34 -13.19 14.02
C ARG A 169 3.42 -14.29 13.96
N ASN A 170 4.31 -14.22 12.97
CA ASN A 170 5.32 -15.25 12.71
C ASN A 170 6.73 -14.66 12.58
N PRO A 171 7.23 -13.88 13.58
CA PRO A 171 8.47 -13.10 13.46
C PRO A 171 9.73 -13.96 13.26
N TRP A 172 9.66 -15.24 13.60
CA TRP A 172 10.77 -16.19 13.49
C TRP A 172 10.64 -17.17 12.31
N HIS A 173 9.60 -17.03 11.49
CA HIS A 173 9.47 -17.83 10.30
C HIS A 173 10.69 -17.61 9.36
N PRO A 174 11.34 -18.67 8.85
CA PRO A 174 12.59 -18.53 8.09
C PRO A 174 12.49 -17.54 6.92
N TYR A 175 11.40 -17.58 6.17
CA TYR A 175 11.16 -16.63 5.07
C TYR A 175 11.09 -15.18 5.59
N VAL A 176 10.38 -14.93 6.68
CA VAL A 176 10.25 -13.61 7.29
C VAL A 176 11.61 -13.07 7.74
N VAL A 177 12.40 -13.90 8.41
CA VAL A 177 13.74 -13.51 8.89
C VAL A 177 14.64 -13.13 7.73
N VAL A 178 14.63 -13.90 6.63
CA VAL A 178 15.54 -13.71 5.50
C VAL A 178 15.07 -12.63 4.54
N HIS A 179 13.75 -12.55 4.26
CA HIS A 179 13.23 -11.72 3.17
C HIS A 179 12.45 -10.48 3.62
N ASP A 180 11.75 -10.51 4.76
CA ASP A 180 10.84 -9.43 5.13
C ASP A 180 11.43 -8.49 6.19
N ARG A 181 12.07 -9.02 7.23
CA ARG A 181 12.73 -8.18 8.27
C ARG A 181 13.77 -7.19 7.69
N PRO A 182 14.58 -7.53 6.67
CA PRO A 182 15.47 -6.56 6.03
C PRO A 182 14.74 -5.37 5.42
N LYS A 183 13.51 -5.55 4.89
CA LYS A 183 12.68 -4.47 4.36
C LYS A 183 12.27 -3.48 5.45
N LEU A 184 11.90 -3.97 6.65
CA LEU A 184 11.56 -3.11 7.78
C LEU A 184 12.77 -2.27 8.23
N ALA A 185 13.95 -2.88 8.29
CA ALA A 185 15.18 -2.16 8.57
C ALA A 185 15.50 -1.10 7.48
N ALA A 186 15.24 -1.42 6.22
CA ALA A 186 15.40 -0.49 5.10
C ALA A 186 14.40 0.68 5.19
N LEU A 187 13.12 0.42 5.52
CA LEU A 187 12.12 1.46 5.75
C LEU A 187 12.58 2.44 6.84
N LYS A 188 12.99 1.91 7.98
CA LYS A 188 13.46 2.73 9.11
C LYS A 188 14.66 3.61 8.75
N ARG A 189 15.60 3.10 7.94
CA ARG A 189 16.77 3.87 7.48
C ARG A 189 16.40 4.92 6.43
N ALA A 190 15.60 4.55 5.44
CA ALA A 190 15.29 5.42 4.30
C ALA A 190 14.22 6.48 4.61
N TYR A 191 13.29 6.16 5.51
CA TYR A 191 12.14 7.01 5.84
C TYR A 191 11.93 7.14 7.36
N PRO A 192 12.96 7.57 8.15
CA PRO A 192 12.88 7.61 9.61
C PRO A 192 11.72 8.49 10.14
N GLN A 193 11.38 9.57 9.42
CA GLN A 193 10.26 10.46 9.76
C GLN A 193 8.88 9.79 9.58
N LEU A 194 8.78 8.81 8.69
CA LEU A 194 7.55 8.04 8.43
C LEU A 194 7.53 6.69 9.16
N TRP A 195 8.61 6.31 9.82
CA TRP A 195 8.67 5.06 10.56
C TRP A 195 7.71 5.08 11.76
N ARG A 196 6.87 4.07 11.88
CA ARG A 196 6.05 3.74 13.06
C ARG A 196 6.56 2.42 13.63
N GLY A 197 7.01 2.45 14.89
CA GLY A 197 7.45 1.26 15.64
C GLY A 197 6.28 0.37 16.04
#